data_aba3c2d469b1d7260957c770dbeeeee7
#
_entry.id   aba3c2d469b1d7260957c770dbeeeee7
#
_cell.length_a   1.000
_cell.length_b   1.000
_cell.length_c   1.000
_cell.angle_alpha   90.00
_cell.angle_beta   90.00
_cell.angle_gamma   90.00
#
_symmetry.space_group_name_H-M   'P 1'
#
loop_
_entity.id
_entity.type
_entity.pdbx_description
1 polymer ?
#
loop_
_entity_poly.entity_id
_entity_poly.type
_entity_poly.pdbx_seq_one_letter_code
_entity_poly.pdbx_strand_id
1 'polypeptide(L)'
;MKYPITPEYLASAPDPLAKLYASLEERILEDICQRFALSGEATESAIAQIKILQERGYRLDDIEKIISETLGISRKELDKIFDRAVERNQRYYDNLIKKADIVNADFRGLDREIAAIRTQTRDELVNLTQSLGFAIRTGAKTEFLPIAETYQKILDDATAQVMSGGMDYNTAIRAAVKRLADSGLQMVDYASGWHNRVDVAARRAVMTGVSQLSAQYAEQTAEILETDYREVTAHSGARDTGTGWQNHKAWQGKVYSVKDGDKYPSIYEVCGWGQVDGLEGAN
;
A
#
# COMPACT_ATOMS: atom_id res chain seq x y z
N MET A 1 -21.07 4.57 -18.75
CA MET A 1 -20.00 4.93 -17.81
C MET A 1 -19.18 6.03 -18.47
N LYS A 2 -18.83 7.11 -17.75
CA LYS A 2 -18.07 8.23 -18.35
C LYS A 2 -16.58 7.88 -18.51
N TYR A 3 -16.03 7.10 -17.56
CA TYR A 3 -14.64 6.61 -17.57
C TYR A 3 -14.58 5.16 -17.12
N PRO A 4 -13.57 4.36 -17.52
CA PRO A 4 -13.44 2.95 -17.12
C PRO A 4 -13.12 2.81 -15.64
N ILE A 5 -12.17 3.61 -15.17
CA ILE A 5 -11.76 3.71 -13.77
C ILE A 5 -12.17 5.09 -13.26
N THR A 6 -13.18 5.14 -12.40
CA THR A 6 -13.61 6.39 -11.76
C THR A 6 -12.81 6.61 -10.46
N PRO A 7 -12.72 7.85 -9.95
CA PRO A 7 -12.07 8.12 -8.66
C PRO A 7 -12.65 7.27 -7.51
N GLU A 8 -13.97 7.06 -7.50
CA GLU A 8 -14.64 6.25 -6.47
C GLU A 8 -14.26 4.77 -6.58
N TYR A 9 -14.16 4.24 -7.82
CA TYR A 9 -13.68 2.88 -8.04
C TYR A 9 -12.23 2.73 -7.59
N LEU A 10 -11.36 3.65 -8.00
CA LEU A 10 -9.94 3.62 -7.64
C LEU A 10 -9.75 3.70 -6.12
N ALA A 11 -10.52 4.55 -5.44
CA ALA A 11 -10.47 4.67 -3.98
C ALA A 11 -10.94 3.40 -3.25
N SER A 12 -11.92 2.66 -3.80
CA SER A 12 -12.49 1.46 -3.17
C SER A 12 -11.83 0.15 -3.58
N ALA A 13 -11.17 0.10 -4.75
CA ALA A 13 -10.55 -1.11 -5.26
C ALA A 13 -9.56 -1.78 -4.28
N PRO A 14 -8.72 -1.04 -3.54
CA PRO A 14 -7.79 -1.62 -2.58
C PRO A 14 -8.42 -2.02 -1.23
N ASP A 15 -9.69 -1.72 -0.95
CA ASP A 15 -10.32 -1.96 0.36
C ASP A 15 -10.17 -3.40 0.88
N PRO A 16 -10.33 -4.45 0.06
CA PRO A 16 -10.13 -5.82 0.52
C PRO A 16 -8.70 -6.08 1.03
N LEU A 17 -7.70 -5.53 0.34
CA LEU A 17 -6.31 -5.65 0.74
C LEU A 17 -5.97 -4.78 1.95
N ALA A 18 -6.45 -3.55 2.01
CA ALA A 18 -6.27 -2.69 3.19
C ALA A 18 -6.84 -3.34 4.46
N LYS A 19 -8.04 -3.94 4.38
CA LYS A 19 -8.64 -4.70 5.48
C LYS A 19 -7.83 -5.93 5.86
N LEU A 20 -7.29 -6.65 4.87
CA LEU A 20 -6.46 -7.82 5.11
C LEU A 20 -5.17 -7.45 5.88
N TYR A 21 -4.53 -6.35 5.51
CA TYR A 21 -3.32 -5.88 6.20
C TYR A 21 -3.62 -5.26 7.57
N ALA A 22 -4.77 -4.62 7.77
CA ALA A 22 -5.24 -4.23 9.10
C ALA A 22 -5.47 -5.44 10.00
N SER A 23 -6.07 -6.52 9.47
CA SER A 23 -6.24 -7.80 10.19
C SER A 23 -4.88 -8.49 10.47
N LEU A 24 -3.87 -8.32 9.62
CA LEU A 24 -2.51 -8.78 9.90
C LEU A 24 -1.95 -8.14 11.17
N GLU A 25 -2.12 -6.83 11.32
CA GLU A 25 -1.72 -6.09 12.52
C GLU A 25 -2.40 -6.67 13.77
N GLU A 26 -3.73 -6.84 13.74
CA GLU A 26 -4.49 -7.40 14.85
C GLU A 26 -4.01 -8.80 15.23
N ARG A 27 -3.81 -9.68 14.25
CA ARG A 27 -3.33 -11.06 14.47
C ARG A 27 -1.93 -11.11 15.09
N ILE A 28 -1.02 -10.24 14.65
CA ILE A 28 0.33 -10.16 15.24
C ILE A 28 0.27 -9.64 16.67
N LEU A 29 -0.52 -8.60 16.94
CA LEU A 29 -0.69 -8.08 18.29
C LEU A 29 -1.37 -9.11 19.21
N GLU A 30 -2.35 -9.84 18.71
CA GLU A 30 -3.02 -10.90 19.47
C GLU A 30 -2.05 -12.04 19.82
N ASP A 31 -1.22 -12.50 18.88
CA ASP A 31 -0.18 -13.52 19.13
C ASP A 31 0.77 -13.05 20.24
N ILE A 32 1.24 -11.81 20.16
CA ILE A 32 2.10 -11.20 21.17
C ILE A 32 1.41 -11.18 22.54
N CYS A 33 0.15 -10.74 22.60
CA CYS A 33 -0.62 -10.71 23.84
C CYS A 33 -0.83 -12.10 24.45
N GLN A 34 -1.13 -13.09 23.62
CA GLN A 34 -1.29 -14.50 24.08
C GLN A 34 0.00 -15.06 24.68
N ARG A 35 1.16 -14.77 24.11
CA ARG A 35 2.47 -15.17 24.67
C ARG A 35 2.70 -14.56 26.05
N PHE A 36 2.36 -13.29 26.23
CA PHE A 36 2.44 -12.61 27.50
C PHE A 36 1.47 -13.24 28.55
N ALA A 37 0.23 -13.48 28.19
CA ALA A 37 -0.77 -14.08 29.06
C ALA A 37 -0.32 -15.48 29.54
N LEU A 38 0.10 -16.34 28.61
CA LEU A 38 0.56 -17.70 28.93
C LEU A 38 1.79 -17.74 29.85
N SER A 39 2.68 -16.75 29.76
CA SER A 39 3.84 -16.67 30.67
C SER A 39 3.43 -16.24 32.09
N GLY A 40 2.38 -15.40 32.22
CA GLY A 40 1.83 -14.98 33.50
C GLY A 40 1.11 -16.09 34.28
N GLU A 41 0.53 -17.05 33.58
CA GLU A 41 -0.18 -18.18 34.20
C GLU A 41 0.74 -19.34 34.62
N ALA A 42 1.97 -19.39 34.07
CA ALA A 42 2.83 -20.56 34.18
C ALA A 42 3.49 -20.70 35.58
N THR A 43 3.64 -19.61 36.34
CA THR A 43 4.28 -19.61 37.66
C THR A 43 4.03 -18.29 38.42
N GLU A 44 4.04 -18.34 39.75
CA GLU A 44 3.93 -17.14 40.62
C GLU A 44 5.25 -16.36 40.72
N SER A 45 6.37 -16.94 40.32
CA SER A 45 7.67 -16.27 40.37
C SER A 45 7.87 -15.34 39.17
N ALA A 46 8.00 -14.04 39.40
CA ALA A 46 8.26 -13.05 38.32
C ALA A 46 9.51 -13.40 37.50
N ILE A 47 10.56 -13.94 38.09
CA ILE A 47 11.79 -14.35 37.40
C ILE A 47 11.51 -15.53 36.43
N ALA A 48 10.74 -16.52 36.90
CA ALA A 48 10.38 -17.66 36.06
C ALA A 48 9.43 -17.24 34.90
N GLN A 49 8.50 -16.33 35.16
CA GLN A 49 7.63 -15.75 34.13
C GLN A 49 8.44 -15.03 33.05
N ILE A 50 9.41 -14.20 33.44
CA ILE A 50 10.33 -13.51 32.54
C ILE A 50 11.13 -14.50 31.70
N LYS A 51 11.65 -15.57 32.28
CA LYS A 51 12.43 -16.60 31.57
C LYS A 51 11.57 -17.31 30.50
N ILE A 52 10.36 -17.71 30.87
CA ILE A 52 9.40 -18.32 29.92
C ILE A 52 9.06 -17.35 28.79
N LEU A 53 8.88 -16.08 29.13
CA LEU A 53 8.58 -15.04 28.15
C LEU A 53 9.74 -14.82 27.18
N GLN A 54 10.98 -14.79 27.64
CA GLN A 54 12.17 -14.70 26.81
C GLN A 54 12.30 -15.92 25.89
N GLU A 55 12.17 -17.14 26.42
CA GLU A 55 12.24 -18.39 25.64
C GLU A 55 11.17 -18.46 24.53
N ARG A 56 9.94 -17.98 24.79
CA ARG A 56 8.84 -17.92 23.82
C ARG A 56 8.96 -16.73 22.87
N GLY A 57 9.50 -15.61 23.33
CA GLY A 57 9.67 -14.40 22.57
C GLY A 57 10.63 -14.53 21.38
N TYR A 58 11.57 -15.46 21.45
CA TYR A 58 12.49 -15.76 20.34
C TYR A 58 11.89 -16.65 19.23
N ARG A 59 10.71 -17.22 19.44
CA ARG A 59 10.02 -18.02 18.42
C ARG A 59 9.07 -17.16 17.62
N LEU A 60 9.47 -16.83 16.41
CA LEU A 60 8.68 -16.04 15.47
C LEU A 60 7.90 -16.89 14.46
N ASP A 61 7.99 -18.22 14.53
CA ASP A 61 7.41 -19.16 13.55
C ASP A 61 5.91 -18.89 13.30
N ASP A 62 5.15 -18.58 14.35
CA ASP A 62 3.72 -18.30 14.23
C ASP A 62 3.47 -16.94 13.54
N ILE A 63 4.29 -15.93 13.82
CA ILE A 63 4.21 -14.61 13.16
C ILE A 63 4.59 -14.76 11.69
N GLU A 64 5.64 -15.50 11.36
CA GLU A 64 6.04 -15.79 9.98
C GLU A 64 4.94 -16.54 9.23
N LYS A 65 4.27 -17.50 9.89
CA LYS A 65 3.12 -18.19 9.34
C LYS A 65 1.95 -17.22 9.05
N ILE A 66 1.61 -16.37 10.00
CA ILE A 66 0.56 -15.35 9.83
C ILE A 66 0.86 -14.44 8.63
N ILE A 67 2.11 -13.98 8.49
CA ILE A 67 2.57 -13.18 7.37
C ILE A 67 2.45 -13.95 6.04
N SER A 68 2.92 -15.19 6.01
CA SER A 68 2.87 -16.05 4.82
C SER A 68 1.42 -16.34 4.36
N GLU A 69 0.52 -16.63 5.28
CA GLU A 69 -0.91 -16.80 4.99
C GLU A 69 -1.53 -15.53 4.42
N THR A 70 -1.22 -14.39 5.02
CA THR A 70 -1.69 -13.07 4.57
C THR A 70 -1.21 -12.77 3.16
N LEU A 71 0.05 -13.06 2.84
CA LEU A 71 0.59 -12.93 1.49
C LEU A 71 -0.13 -13.83 0.48
N GLY A 72 -0.42 -15.08 0.86
CA GLY A 72 -1.16 -16.01 0.01
C GLY A 72 -2.57 -15.51 -0.33
N ILE A 73 -3.25 -14.90 0.63
CA ILE A 73 -4.58 -14.28 0.43
C ILE A 73 -4.44 -13.00 -0.38
N SER A 74 -3.46 -12.14 -0.08
CA SER A 74 -3.27 -10.86 -0.76
C SER A 74 -3.03 -11.02 -2.25
N ARG A 75 -2.27 -12.04 -2.68
CA ARG A 75 -2.06 -12.37 -4.09
C ARG A 75 -3.37 -12.67 -4.82
N LYS A 76 -4.24 -13.47 -4.21
CA LYS A 76 -5.55 -13.82 -4.79
C LYS A 76 -6.48 -12.61 -4.88
N GLU A 77 -6.49 -11.76 -3.86
CA GLU A 77 -7.30 -10.53 -3.89
C GLU A 77 -6.76 -9.51 -4.90
N LEU A 78 -5.45 -9.37 -5.02
CA LEU A 78 -4.83 -8.54 -6.04
C LEU A 78 -5.24 -9.00 -7.45
N ASP A 79 -5.16 -10.30 -7.72
CA ASP A 79 -5.57 -10.85 -9.02
C ASP A 79 -7.03 -10.51 -9.34
N LYS A 80 -7.95 -10.65 -8.39
CA LYS A 80 -9.36 -10.25 -8.57
C LYS A 80 -9.53 -8.75 -8.84
N ILE A 81 -8.73 -7.90 -8.18
CA ILE A 81 -8.79 -6.45 -8.40
C ILE A 81 -8.33 -6.12 -9.81
N PHE A 82 -7.22 -6.71 -10.25
CA PHE A 82 -6.70 -6.52 -11.60
C PHE A 82 -7.64 -7.06 -12.68
N ASP A 83 -8.21 -8.25 -12.49
CA ASP A 83 -9.17 -8.83 -13.45
C ASP A 83 -10.39 -7.92 -13.63
N ARG A 84 -10.93 -7.37 -12.54
CA ARG A 84 -12.03 -6.40 -12.62
C ARG A 84 -11.62 -5.10 -13.30
N ALA A 85 -10.40 -4.62 -13.06
CA ALA A 85 -9.89 -3.41 -13.70
C ALA A 85 -9.69 -3.63 -15.19
N VAL A 86 -9.15 -4.79 -15.62
CA VAL A 86 -9.04 -5.21 -17.03
C VAL A 86 -10.41 -5.23 -17.68
N GLU A 87 -11.38 -5.95 -17.11
CA GLU A 87 -12.74 -6.07 -17.65
C GLU A 87 -13.41 -4.69 -17.85
N ARG A 88 -13.26 -3.78 -16.90
CA ARG A 88 -13.83 -2.43 -16.98
C ARG A 88 -13.19 -1.61 -18.08
N ASN A 89 -11.85 -1.62 -18.19
CA ASN A 89 -11.12 -0.92 -19.24
C ASN A 89 -11.47 -1.48 -20.60
N GLN A 90 -11.38 -2.78 -20.77
CA GLN A 90 -11.70 -3.44 -22.04
C GLN A 90 -13.11 -3.10 -22.52
N ARG A 91 -14.12 -3.26 -21.66
CA ARG A 91 -15.51 -2.90 -21.99
C ARG A 91 -15.68 -1.44 -22.39
N TYR A 92 -15.00 -0.53 -21.74
CA TYR A 92 -15.09 0.89 -22.05
C TYR A 92 -14.44 1.22 -23.39
N TYR A 93 -13.21 0.77 -23.60
CA TYR A 93 -12.44 1.09 -24.80
C TYR A 93 -12.94 0.35 -26.03
N ASP A 94 -13.41 -0.88 -25.92
CA ASP A 94 -14.13 -1.58 -27.00
C ASP A 94 -15.35 -0.79 -27.49
N ASN A 95 -16.12 -0.22 -26.57
CA ASN A 95 -17.26 0.62 -26.91
C ASN A 95 -16.85 1.93 -27.59
N LEU A 96 -15.72 2.51 -27.18
CA LEU A 96 -15.19 3.72 -27.79
C LEU A 96 -14.75 3.47 -29.23
N ILE A 97 -14.01 2.40 -29.47
CA ILE A 97 -13.51 1.97 -30.77
C ILE A 97 -14.67 1.63 -31.72
N LYS A 98 -15.69 0.91 -31.24
CA LYS A 98 -16.90 0.63 -32.01
C LYS A 98 -17.63 1.90 -32.45
N LYS A 99 -17.67 2.93 -31.63
CA LYS A 99 -18.27 4.23 -31.98
C LYS A 99 -17.47 5.01 -33.03
N ALA A 100 -16.17 4.72 -33.12
CA ALA A 100 -15.31 5.30 -34.17
C ALA A 100 -15.33 4.49 -35.48
N ASP A 101 -16.21 3.48 -35.63
CA ASP A 101 -16.33 2.59 -36.77
C ASP A 101 -15.02 1.89 -37.17
N ILE A 102 -14.11 1.67 -36.24
CA ILE A 102 -12.86 0.96 -36.47
C ILE A 102 -13.11 -0.55 -36.35
N VAL A 103 -12.89 -1.24 -37.48
CA VAL A 103 -13.00 -2.69 -37.57
C VAL A 103 -11.62 -3.32 -37.28
N ASN A 104 -11.57 -4.36 -36.45
CA ASN A 104 -10.34 -5.10 -36.08
C ASN A 104 -9.36 -4.33 -35.18
N ALA A 105 -9.86 -3.49 -34.31
CA ALA A 105 -9.03 -2.98 -33.21
C ALA A 105 -8.53 -4.14 -32.37
N ASP A 106 -7.23 -4.16 -32.13
CA ASP A 106 -6.56 -5.26 -31.43
C ASP A 106 -5.71 -4.74 -30.29
N PHE A 107 -6.05 -5.17 -29.09
CA PHE A 107 -5.26 -4.95 -27.88
C PHE A 107 -4.16 -6.02 -27.69
N ARG A 108 -3.74 -6.69 -28.78
CA ARG A 108 -2.63 -7.66 -28.74
C ARG A 108 -1.35 -6.97 -28.32
N GLY A 109 -0.72 -7.50 -27.28
CA GLY A 109 0.48 -6.90 -26.68
C GLY A 109 0.21 -6.34 -25.29
N LEU A 110 -1.01 -5.84 -25.02
CA LEU A 110 -1.36 -5.27 -23.72
C LEU A 110 -1.32 -6.30 -22.58
N ASP A 111 -1.55 -7.58 -22.89
CA ASP A 111 -1.48 -8.66 -21.89
C ASP A 111 -0.12 -8.75 -21.22
N ARG A 112 0.97 -8.44 -21.96
CA ARG A 112 2.32 -8.46 -21.42
C ARG A 112 2.57 -7.30 -20.47
N GLU A 113 2.15 -6.11 -20.84
CA GLU A 113 2.27 -4.90 -20.03
C GLU A 113 1.42 -5.03 -18.75
N ILE A 114 0.18 -5.51 -18.88
CA ILE A 114 -0.70 -5.78 -17.74
C ILE A 114 -0.09 -6.82 -16.80
N ALA A 115 0.47 -7.90 -17.34
CA ALA A 115 1.13 -8.92 -16.56
C ALA A 115 2.37 -8.37 -15.83
N ALA A 116 3.14 -7.48 -16.46
CA ALA A 116 4.28 -6.82 -15.85
C ALA A 116 3.86 -5.91 -14.69
N ILE A 117 2.85 -5.06 -14.89
CA ILE A 117 2.29 -4.18 -13.83
C ILE A 117 1.74 -5.00 -12.67
N ARG A 118 0.98 -6.07 -12.96
CA ARG A 118 0.47 -6.99 -11.94
C ARG A 118 1.60 -7.63 -11.13
N THR A 119 2.68 -8.04 -11.79
CA THR A 119 3.86 -8.63 -11.13
C THR A 119 4.54 -7.60 -10.28
N GLN A 120 4.81 -6.40 -10.80
CA GLN A 120 5.40 -5.31 -10.03
C GLN A 120 4.59 -4.97 -8.77
N THR A 121 3.27 -4.84 -8.89
CA THR A 121 2.40 -4.57 -7.74
C THR A 121 2.42 -5.71 -6.72
N ARG A 122 2.49 -6.96 -7.20
CA ARG A 122 2.63 -8.14 -6.32
C ARG A 122 3.96 -8.13 -5.57
N ASP A 123 5.05 -7.83 -6.25
CA ASP A 123 6.39 -7.75 -5.65
C ASP A 123 6.47 -6.62 -4.63
N GLU A 124 5.82 -5.49 -4.88
CA GLU A 124 5.70 -4.40 -3.92
C GLU A 124 4.97 -4.86 -2.65
N LEU A 125 3.85 -5.59 -2.77
CA LEU A 125 3.15 -6.16 -1.61
C LEU A 125 3.99 -7.20 -0.84
N VAL A 126 4.84 -7.95 -1.53
CA VAL A 126 5.81 -8.86 -0.88
C VAL A 126 6.85 -8.05 -0.10
N ASN A 127 7.41 -7.01 -0.71
CA ASN A 127 8.40 -6.13 -0.06
C ASN A 127 7.82 -5.44 1.17
N LEU A 128 6.55 -5.01 1.13
CA LEU A 128 5.86 -4.45 2.30
C LEU A 128 5.89 -5.40 3.49
N THR A 129 5.66 -6.70 3.27
CA THR A 129 5.63 -7.69 4.35
C THR A 129 7.02 -8.09 4.86
N GLN A 130 8.06 -7.93 4.07
CA GLN A 130 9.45 -8.18 4.50
C GLN A 130 10.03 -7.07 5.36
N SER A 131 9.46 -5.86 5.27
CA SER A 131 9.91 -4.67 6.00
C SER A 131 8.98 -4.27 7.16
N LEU A 132 8.22 -5.23 7.70
CA LEU A 132 7.28 -4.98 8.80
C LEU A 132 7.98 -4.76 10.13
N GLY A 133 7.46 -3.83 10.91
CA GLY A 133 7.95 -3.52 12.25
C GLY A 133 7.06 -2.51 12.97
N PHE A 134 7.59 -1.95 14.03
CA PHE A 134 6.88 -0.94 14.85
C PHE A 134 7.73 0.32 14.99
N ALA A 135 7.08 1.48 14.91
CA ALA A 135 7.70 2.77 15.18
C ALA A 135 7.51 3.13 16.67
N ILE A 136 8.51 2.79 17.49
CA ILE A 136 8.43 3.00 18.94
C ILE A 136 8.94 4.37 19.30
N ARG A 137 8.10 5.12 20.02
CA ARG A 137 8.49 6.42 20.56
C ARG A 137 9.25 6.26 21.87
N THR A 138 10.49 6.77 21.90
CA THR A 138 11.32 6.85 23.10
C THR A 138 11.66 8.33 23.35
N GLY A 139 10.91 8.97 24.25
CA GLY A 139 11.02 10.42 24.48
C GLY A 139 10.63 11.25 23.27
N ALA A 140 11.55 12.07 22.77
CA ALA A 140 11.34 12.92 21.58
C ALA A 140 11.67 12.21 20.25
N LYS A 141 12.27 11.02 20.28
CA LYS A 141 12.65 10.26 19.09
C LYS A 141 11.66 9.12 18.82
N THR A 142 11.37 8.91 17.56
CA THR A 142 10.68 7.71 17.08
C THR A 142 11.71 6.83 16.38
N GLU A 143 11.80 5.57 16.79
CA GLU A 143 12.70 4.57 16.23
C GLU A 143 11.87 3.46 15.61
N PHE A 144 12.14 3.14 14.33
CA PHE A 144 11.56 1.98 13.70
C PHE A 144 12.41 0.75 14.03
N LEU A 145 11.74 -0.31 14.48
CA LEU A 145 12.36 -1.59 14.79
C LEU A 145 11.60 -2.71 14.07
N PRO A 146 12.31 -3.66 13.41
CA PRO A 146 11.71 -4.89 12.92
C PRO A 146 10.93 -5.62 14.02
N ILE A 147 9.96 -6.45 13.64
CA ILE A 147 9.09 -7.14 14.61
C ILE A 147 9.91 -7.88 15.68
N ALA A 148 10.95 -8.61 15.28
CA ALA A 148 11.80 -9.37 16.19
C ALA A 148 12.53 -8.47 17.21
N GLU A 149 13.14 -7.38 16.74
CA GLU A 149 13.87 -6.43 17.59
C GLU A 149 12.93 -5.66 18.52
N THR A 150 11.74 -5.30 18.02
CA THR A 150 10.70 -4.67 18.83
C THR A 150 10.28 -5.56 19.98
N TYR A 151 10.04 -6.82 19.69
CA TYR A 151 9.64 -7.80 20.67
C TYR A 151 10.69 -7.96 21.75
N GLN A 152 11.96 -8.11 21.34
CA GLN A 152 13.10 -8.19 22.25
C GLN A 152 13.22 -6.98 23.15
N LYS A 153 13.21 -5.78 22.57
CA LYS A 153 13.34 -4.53 23.32
C LYS A 153 12.24 -4.35 24.37
N ILE A 154 11.00 -4.71 24.02
CA ILE A 154 9.86 -4.61 24.94
C ILE A 154 9.98 -5.62 26.07
N LEU A 155 10.47 -6.82 25.80
CA LEU A 155 10.74 -7.83 26.82
C LEU A 155 11.85 -7.37 27.77
N ASP A 156 12.94 -6.83 27.24
CA ASP A 156 14.06 -6.35 28.03
C ASP A 156 13.63 -5.16 28.92
N ASP A 157 12.87 -4.20 28.38
CA ASP A 157 12.31 -3.08 29.13
C ASP A 157 11.38 -3.55 30.26
N ALA A 158 10.46 -4.49 29.99
CA ALA A 158 9.54 -5.04 30.98
C ALA A 158 10.30 -5.82 32.06
N THR A 159 11.31 -6.62 31.67
CA THR A 159 12.19 -7.33 32.56
C THR A 159 12.92 -6.40 33.51
N ALA A 160 13.54 -5.34 32.97
CA ALA A 160 14.26 -4.35 33.78
C ALA A 160 13.34 -3.67 34.81
N GLN A 161 12.11 -3.33 34.44
CA GLN A 161 11.12 -2.70 35.33
C GLN A 161 10.66 -3.63 36.46
N VAL A 162 10.44 -4.90 36.15
CA VAL A 162 10.07 -5.91 37.16
C VAL A 162 11.25 -6.21 38.09
N MET A 163 12.45 -6.39 37.56
CA MET A 163 13.68 -6.70 38.33
C MET A 163 14.09 -5.55 39.25
N SER A 164 13.89 -4.30 38.83
CA SER A 164 14.16 -3.12 39.67
C SER A 164 13.11 -2.87 40.75
N GLY A 165 11.99 -3.64 40.76
CA GLY A 165 10.86 -3.41 41.65
C GLY A 165 10.04 -2.16 41.28
N GLY A 166 10.29 -1.54 40.11
CA GLY A 166 9.56 -0.35 39.67
C GLY A 166 8.12 -0.61 39.24
N MET A 167 7.84 -1.84 38.77
CA MET A 167 6.49 -2.28 38.40
C MET A 167 6.28 -3.76 38.73
N ASP A 168 5.04 -4.12 39.00
CA ASP A 168 4.64 -5.53 39.03
C ASP A 168 4.58 -6.08 37.58
N TYR A 169 4.68 -7.40 37.45
CA TYR A 169 4.70 -8.10 36.15
C TYR A 169 3.52 -7.73 35.25
N ASN A 170 2.29 -7.75 35.76
CA ASN A 170 1.09 -7.46 34.98
C ASN A 170 1.03 -6.03 34.48
N THR A 171 1.51 -5.09 35.29
CA THR A 171 1.57 -3.66 34.91
C THR A 171 2.64 -3.44 33.83
N ALA A 172 3.82 -4.05 33.97
CA ALA A 172 4.89 -3.96 32.97
C ALA A 172 4.43 -4.53 31.62
N ILE A 173 3.77 -5.69 31.60
CA ILE A 173 3.23 -6.32 30.38
C ILE A 173 2.14 -5.46 29.74
N ARG A 174 1.18 -4.93 30.51
CA ARG A 174 0.14 -4.04 29.96
C ARG A 174 0.73 -2.79 29.32
N ALA A 175 1.75 -2.20 29.96
CA ALA A 175 2.45 -1.05 29.40
C ALA A 175 3.18 -1.38 28.09
N ALA A 176 3.80 -2.57 28.01
CA ALA A 176 4.47 -3.07 26.82
C ALA A 176 3.49 -3.27 25.65
N VAL A 177 2.39 -3.98 25.89
CA VAL A 177 1.33 -4.21 24.86
C VAL A 177 0.73 -2.89 24.39
N LYS A 178 0.46 -1.96 25.33
CA LYS A 178 -0.07 -0.65 24.95
C LYS A 178 0.88 0.12 24.03
N ARG A 179 2.19 0.08 24.27
CA ARG A 179 3.18 0.75 23.41
C ARG A 179 3.17 0.19 21.99
N LEU A 180 3.00 -1.14 21.81
CA LEU A 180 2.86 -1.77 20.50
C LEU A 180 1.57 -1.34 19.79
N ALA A 181 0.46 -1.40 20.50
CA ALA A 181 -0.85 -1.00 19.95
C ALA A 181 -0.87 0.49 19.55
N ASP A 182 -0.28 1.36 20.37
CA ASP A 182 -0.18 2.80 20.08
C ASP A 182 0.71 3.09 18.86
N SER A 183 1.72 2.25 18.60
CA SER A 183 2.60 2.36 17.42
C SER A 183 1.91 1.94 16.13
N GLY A 184 1.14 0.86 16.16
CA GLY A 184 0.61 0.16 14.99
C GLY A 184 1.70 -0.52 14.15
N LEU A 185 1.30 -1.49 13.33
CA LEU A 185 2.21 -2.19 12.43
C LEU A 185 2.54 -1.28 11.23
N GLN A 186 3.84 -1.10 10.99
CA GLN A 186 4.35 -0.23 9.94
C GLN A 186 5.32 -1.00 9.03
N MET A 187 5.57 -0.45 7.87
CA MET A 187 6.66 -0.85 6.98
C MET A 187 7.65 0.30 6.84
N VAL A 188 8.91 -0.01 6.62
CA VAL A 188 9.95 0.98 6.33
C VAL A 188 10.34 0.91 4.85
N ASP A 189 10.46 2.05 4.23
CA ASP A 189 11.18 2.21 2.97
C ASP A 189 12.67 2.41 3.28
N TYR A 190 13.46 1.37 3.04
CA TYR A 190 14.90 1.40 3.33
C TYR A 190 15.67 2.44 2.50
N ALA A 191 15.16 2.84 1.35
CA ALA A 191 15.83 3.83 0.51
C ALA A 191 15.68 5.26 1.07
N SER A 192 14.51 5.60 1.59
CA SER A 192 14.20 6.93 2.13
C SER A 192 14.23 7.00 3.65
N GLY A 193 14.19 5.86 4.34
CA GLY A 193 14.01 5.77 5.80
C GLY A 193 12.60 6.17 6.27
N TRP A 194 11.69 6.43 5.33
CA TRP A 194 10.30 6.77 5.62
C TRP A 194 9.51 5.52 5.98
N HIS A 195 8.63 5.61 6.97
CA HIS A 195 7.77 4.50 7.36
C HIS A 195 6.29 4.90 7.31
N ASN A 196 5.45 3.97 6.90
CA ASN A 196 4.02 4.12 6.78
C ASN A 196 3.30 2.93 7.43
N ARG A 197 2.04 3.13 7.80
CA ARG A 197 1.17 2.01 8.16
C ARG A 197 1.04 1.05 6.97
N VAL A 198 1.10 -0.23 7.26
CA VAL A 198 1.11 -1.28 6.21
C VAL A 198 -0.16 -1.27 5.35
N ASP A 199 -1.34 -1.00 5.95
CA ASP A 199 -2.61 -0.89 5.23
C ASP A 199 -2.63 0.29 4.25
N VAL A 200 -2.04 1.43 4.62
CA VAL A 200 -1.90 2.62 3.78
C VAL A 200 -0.93 2.36 2.61
N ALA A 201 0.19 1.70 2.89
CA ALA A 201 1.17 1.35 1.87
C ALA A 201 0.59 0.36 0.85
N ALA A 202 -0.11 -0.69 1.31
CA ALA A 202 -0.78 -1.65 0.45
C ALA A 202 -1.87 -0.99 -0.43
N ARG A 203 -2.65 -0.07 0.14
CA ARG A 203 -3.64 0.72 -0.60
C ARG A 203 -2.98 1.51 -1.73
N ARG A 204 -1.87 2.18 -1.45
CA ARG A 204 -1.13 2.96 -2.45
C ARG A 204 -0.61 2.08 -3.58
N ALA A 205 0.03 0.95 -3.27
CA ALA A 205 0.54 0.01 -4.27
C ALA A 205 -0.55 -0.44 -5.26
N VAL A 206 -1.71 -0.83 -4.74
CA VAL A 206 -2.84 -1.27 -5.57
C VAL A 206 -3.41 -0.13 -6.42
N MET A 207 -3.59 1.07 -5.84
CA MET A 207 -4.09 2.23 -6.59
C MET A 207 -3.16 2.59 -7.73
N THR A 208 -1.85 2.61 -7.50
CA THR A 208 -0.84 2.87 -8.53
C THR A 208 -0.91 1.81 -9.62
N GLY A 209 -0.91 0.52 -9.28
CA GLY A 209 -1.00 -0.56 -10.28
C GLY A 209 -2.28 -0.51 -11.13
N VAL A 210 -3.44 -0.24 -10.54
CA VAL A 210 -4.71 -0.09 -11.27
C VAL A 210 -4.69 1.15 -12.17
N SER A 211 -4.09 2.26 -11.72
CA SER A 211 -3.95 3.48 -12.53
C SER A 211 -3.03 3.25 -13.73
N GLN A 212 -1.88 2.62 -13.53
CA GLN A 212 -0.94 2.28 -14.61
C GLN A 212 -1.58 1.35 -15.65
N LEU A 213 -2.31 0.32 -15.20
CA LEU A 213 -3.07 -0.55 -16.09
C LEU A 213 -4.07 0.23 -16.93
N SER A 214 -4.82 1.16 -16.34
CA SER A 214 -5.78 1.98 -17.08
C SER A 214 -5.11 2.93 -18.06
N ALA A 215 -3.93 3.47 -17.72
CA ALA A 215 -3.14 4.29 -18.62
C ALA A 215 -2.68 3.52 -19.87
N GLN A 216 -2.25 2.26 -19.73
CA GLN A 216 -1.89 1.42 -20.90
C GLN A 216 -3.05 1.24 -21.87
N TYR A 217 -4.26 0.97 -21.37
CA TYR A 217 -5.45 0.90 -22.22
C TYR A 217 -5.74 2.23 -22.94
N ALA A 218 -5.59 3.36 -22.23
CA ALA A 218 -5.79 4.69 -22.82
C ALA A 218 -4.79 4.98 -23.94
N GLU A 219 -3.51 4.69 -23.72
CA GLU A 219 -2.45 4.91 -24.71
C GLU A 219 -2.65 4.04 -25.95
N GLN A 220 -2.86 2.76 -25.78
CA GLN A 220 -3.09 1.87 -26.92
C GLN A 220 -4.37 2.23 -27.70
N THR A 221 -5.42 2.68 -26.98
CA THR A 221 -6.63 3.18 -27.68
C THR A 221 -6.34 4.44 -28.47
N ALA A 222 -5.51 5.34 -27.96
CA ALA A 222 -5.13 6.54 -28.69
C ALA A 222 -4.32 6.22 -29.96
N GLU A 223 -3.44 5.22 -29.91
CA GLU A 223 -2.73 4.69 -31.09
C GLU A 223 -3.70 4.10 -32.10
N ILE A 224 -4.64 3.25 -31.69
CA ILE A 224 -5.67 2.66 -32.56
C ILE A 224 -6.54 3.73 -33.23
N LEU A 225 -6.87 4.80 -32.49
CA LEU A 225 -7.68 5.92 -32.98
C LEU A 225 -6.84 6.94 -33.76
N GLU A 226 -5.53 6.75 -33.87
CA GLU A 226 -4.58 7.68 -34.50
C GLU A 226 -4.76 9.12 -33.97
N THR A 227 -4.94 9.27 -32.65
CA THR A 227 -5.20 10.57 -32.01
C THR A 227 -4.10 10.98 -31.05
N ASP A 228 -3.75 12.27 -31.12
CA ASP A 228 -2.80 12.90 -30.21
C ASP A 228 -3.47 13.57 -28.99
N TYR A 229 -4.79 13.45 -28.89
CA TYR A 229 -5.56 14.11 -27.83
C TYR A 229 -5.73 13.22 -26.61
N ARG A 230 -5.60 13.83 -25.42
CA ARG A 230 -5.79 13.19 -24.10
C ARG A 230 -6.75 14.03 -23.27
N GLU A 231 -7.79 13.41 -22.74
CA GLU A 231 -8.65 14.03 -21.73
C GLU A 231 -8.15 13.65 -20.34
N VAL A 232 -7.78 14.64 -19.54
CA VAL A 232 -7.41 14.42 -18.14
C VAL A 232 -8.66 14.42 -17.28
N THR A 233 -8.89 13.36 -16.53
CA THR A 233 -10.07 13.23 -15.66
C THR A 233 -10.05 14.24 -14.52
N ALA A 234 -11.22 14.76 -14.14
CA ALA A 234 -11.35 15.64 -12.98
C ALA A 234 -11.55 14.83 -11.69
N HIS A 235 -10.90 15.25 -10.63
CA HIS A 235 -10.97 14.66 -9.31
C HIS A 235 -11.34 15.71 -8.26
N SER A 236 -12.35 15.45 -7.43
CA SER A 236 -12.84 16.42 -6.42
C SER A 236 -11.80 16.75 -5.33
N GLY A 237 -10.87 15.83 -5.04
CA GLY A 237 -9.76 16.00 -4.12
C GLY A 237 -8.46 16.49 -4.77
N ALA A 238 -8.52 17.00 -5.99
CA ALA A 238 -7.34 17.51 -6.69
C ALA A 238 -6.68 18.64 -5.91
N ARG A 239 -5.35 18.63 -5.85
CA ARG A 239 -4.55 19.67 -5.22
C ARG A 239 -4.89 21.03 -5.86
N ASP A 240 -5.30 22.00 -5.04
CA ASP A 240 -5.63 23.37 -5.43
C ASP A 240 -4.61 24.38 -4.84
N THR A 241 -3.35 23.97 -4.80
CA THR A 241 -2.23 24.78 -4.28
C THR A 241 -1.01 24.62 -5.17
N GLY A 242 -0.13 25.61 -5.15
CA GLY A 242 1.04 25.64 -6.01
C GLY A 242 0.80 26.35 -7.34
N THR A 243 1.82 26.37 -8.19
CA THR A 243 1.81 27.02 -9.52
C THR A 243 2.10 26.01 -10.62
N GLY A 244 1.61 26.26 -11.82
CA GLY A 244 1.82 25.39 -12.98
C GLY A 244 1.24 23.98 -12.75
N TRP A 245 2.01 22.96 -13.10
CA TRP A 245 1.60 21.56 -13.01
C TRP A 245 1.30 21.09 -11.58
N GLN A 246 1.84 21.76 -10.55
CA GLN A 246 1.60 21.43 -9.15
C GLN A 246 0.15 21.69 -8.70
N ASN A 247 -0.56 22.61 -9.39
CA ASN A 247 -1.98 22.85 -9.14
C ASN A 247 -2.83 21.94 -10.03
N HIS A 248 -3.14 20.76 -9.56
CA HIS A 248 -3.87 19.73 -10.33
C HIS A 248 -5.27 20.19 -10.75
N LYS A 249 -5.95 20.99 -9.93
CA LYS A 249 -7.28 21.50 -10.25
C LYS A 249 -7.29 22.44 -11.47
N ALA A 250 -6.19 23.11 -11.71
CA ALA A 250 -6.08 24.08 -12.82
C ALA A 250 -6.11 23.40 -14.19
N TRP A 251 -5.62 22.17 -14.32
CA TRP A 251 -5.48 21.47 -15.60
C TRP A 251 -6.31 20.19 -15.72
N GLN A 252 -6.92 19.68 -14.67
CA GLN A 252 -7.82 18.52 -14.73
C GLN A 252 -9.15 18.87 -15.41
N GLY A 253 -9.82 17.85 -15.97
CA GLY A 253 -11.11 17.97 -16.65
C GLY A 253 -11.05 18.64 -18.03
N LYS A 254 -9.87 18.72 -18.64
CA LYS A 254 -9.63 19.36 -19.93
C LYS A 254 -8.99 18.38 -20.92
N VAL A 255 -9.06 18.75 -22.20
CA VAL A 255 -8.41 18.04 -23.31
C VAL A 255 -7.08 18.72 -23.64
N TYR A 256 -6.06 17.92 -23.85
CA TYR A 256 -4.70 18.34 -24.21
C TYR A 256 -4.20 17.58 -25.43
N SER A 257 -3.19 18.12 -26.11
CA SER A 257 -2.45 17.43 -27.16
C SER A 257 -1.11 16.90 -26.62
N VAL A 258 -0.66 15.75 -27.12
CA VAL A 258 0.71 15.28 -26.93
C VAL A 258 1.69 15.87 -27.94
N LYS A 259 1.20 16.73 -28.86
CA LYS A 259 1.99 17.49 -29.83
C LYS A 259 1.90 18.97 -29.53
N ASP A 260 3.01 19.68 -29.72
CA ASP A 260 3.07 21.12 -29.61
C ASP A 260 2.43 21.81 -30.83
N GLY A 261 1.84 23.00 -30.58
CA GLY A 261 1.29 23.83 -31.65
C GLY A 261 -0.04 23.35 -32.24
N ASP A 262 -0.73 22.42 -31.59
CA ASP A 262 -2.01 21.86 -32.01
C ASP A 262 -3.21 22.71 -31.51
N LYS A 263 -4.42 22.27 -31.84
CA LYS A 263 -5.69 22.87 -31.42
C LYS A 263 -5.83 22.98 -29.89
N TYR A 264 -5.30 22.02 -29.14
CA TYR A 264 -5.30 21.99 -27.68
C TYR A 264 -3.91 22.27 -27.12
N PRO A 265 -3.81 22.83 -25.91
CA PRO A 265 -2.51 23.03 -25.25
C PRO A 265 -1.73 21.75 -25.11
N SER A 266 -0.40 21.84 -25.14
CA SER A 266 0.47 20.70 -24.90
C SER A 266 0.33 20.20 -23.47
N ILE A 267 0.11 18.89 -23.29
CA ILE A 267 0.03 18.26 -21.96
C ILE A 267 1.37 18.35 -21.21
N TYR A 268 2.49 18.32 -21.93
CA TYR A 268 3.82 18.43 -21.35
C TYR A 268 4.08 19.78 -20.70
N GLU A 269 3.57 20.86 -21.33
CA GLU A 269 3.73 22.21 -20.79
C GLU A 269 2.84 22.50 -19.61
N VAL A 270 1.63 21.93 -19.59
CA VAL A 270 0.58 22.31 -18.65
C VAL A 270 0.57 21.48 -17.38
N CYS A 271 0.74 20.17 -17.47
CA CYS A 271 0.61 19.26 -16.33
C CYS A 271 1.92 18.58 -15.92
N GLY A 272 3.05 18.90 -16.57
CA GLY A 272 4.35 18.34 -16.27
C GLY A 272 4.52 16.86 -16.68
N TRP A 273 3.69 16.36 -17.57
CA TRP A 273 3.82 15.01 -18.11
C TRP A 273 5.22 14.78 -18.66
N GLY A 274 5.88 13.69 -18.25
CA GLY A 274 7.25 13.38 -18.64
C GLY A 274 8.36 14.18 -17.92
N GLN A 275 8.00 15.13 -17.05
CA GLN A 275 9.01 15.87 -16.25
C GLN A 275 9.40 15.13 -14.97
N VAL A 276 8.49 14.33 -14.42
CA VAL A 276 8.71 13.45 -13.25
C VAL A 276 8.06 12.12 -13.61
N ASP A 277 8.84 11.11 -13.93
CA ASP A 277 8.41 9.73 -14.19
C ASP A 277 7.27 9.54 -15.22
N GLY A 278 7.26 10.33 -16.30
CA GLY A 278 6.30 10.19 -17.40
C GLY A 278 4.87 10.61 -17.03
N LEU A 279 3.88 9.76 -17.35
CA LEU A 279 2.46 9.94 -16.97
C LEU A 279 2.25 10.11 -15.48
N GLU A 280 3.15 9.57 -14.68
CA GLU A 280 3.08 9.53 -13.22
C GLU A 280 3.43 10.88 -12.59
N GLY A 281 4.13 11.74 -13.28
CA GLY A 281 4.50 13.08 -12.80
C GLY A 281 3.32 14.01 -12.56
N ALA A 282 2.14 13.66 -13.07
CA ALA A 282 0.89 14.40 -12.90
C ALA A 282 0.00 13.87 -11.76
N ASN A 283 0.41 12.85 -11.04
CA ASN A 283 -0.33 12.24 -9.91
C ASN A 283 -0.08 12.92 -8.56
#